data_2a9e274dfbc6644847cbeacde8feefef
#
_entry.id   2a9e274dfbc6644847cbeacde8feefef
#
_cell.length_a   1.000
_cell.length_b   1.000
_cell.length_c   1.000
_cell.angle_alpha   90.00
_cell.angle_beta   90.00
_cell.angle_gamma   90.00
#
_symmetry.space_group_name_H-M   'P 1'
#
loop_
_entity.id
_entity.type
_entity.pdbx_description
1 polymer ?
#
loop_
_entity_poly.entity_id
_entity_poly.type
_entity_poly.pdbx_seq_one_letter_code
_entity_poly.pdbx_strand_id
1 'polypeptide(L)'
;MAGRKENVERSKRNFTSQSEPFSAVRAASATRWTRLAAWTVLFSLSVVALAQSATEYQVKAAFLFNFAKFVEWPADAFLSADAPLQICVLGQDPFGRDFEQVIEDKTVNGHRLEIIHPLGVPQAKACQILFIPTSEKSQMRQILQGLRGSSVLTVGDTDGFAKMGGVINFVLDDGRVRFEINLKAAEQSHLKLSARLLTVAKLVLSEDSGGN
;
A
#
# COMPACT_ATOMS: atom_id res chain seq x y z
N MET A 1 -65.18 51.31 -80.26
CA MET A 1 -63.86 51.53 -80.82
C MET A 1 -62.84 50.74 -80.02
N ALA A 2 -62.28 49.84 -80.78
CA ALA A 2 -60.92 49.36 -80.67
C ALA A 2 -60.36 49.05 -79.24
N GLY A 3 -60.04 47.91 -78.91
CA GLY A 3 -59.22 46.81 -79.41
C GLY A 3 -58.16 46.57 -78.35
N ARG A 4 -57.90 45.47 -77.97
CA ARG A 4 -56.98 44.53 -78.45
C ARG A 4 -56.70 43.42 -77.37
N LYS A 5 -56.74 42.23 -77.87
CA LYS A 5 -56.29 40.98 -77.27
C LYS A 5 -54.83 40.97 -77.02
N GLU A 6 -54.49 39.90 -76.30
CA GLU A 6 -53.14 39.25 -76.21
C GLU A 6 -52.45 39.52 -74.81
N ASN A 7 -51.90 38.56 -74.08
CA ASN A 7 -51.41 37.25 -74.51
C ASN A 7 -51.29 36.37 -73.22
N VAL A 8 -51.79 35.17 -73.32
CA VAL A 8 -51.43 34.06 -72.46
C VAL A 8 -50.08 33.63 -72.89
N GLU A 9 -49.11 33.62 -71.95
CA GLU A 9 -48.12 32.55 -71.96
C GLU A 9 -47.25 32.58 -70.73
N ARG A 10 -47.22 31.42 -70.02
CA ARG A 10 -46.08 30.69 -69.54
C ARG A 10 -45.09 31.42 -68.63
N SER A 11 -45.16 31.09 -67.36
CA SER A 11 -43.94 30.74 -66.67
C SER A 11 -44.22 29.64 -65.66
N LYS A 12 -43.99 28.41 -66.05
CA LYS A 12 -43.70 27.29 -65.14
C LYS A 12 -42.36 27.60 -64.53
N ARG A 13 -42.34 28.11 -63.32
CA ARG A 13 -41.14 28.15 -62.56
C ARG A 13 -41.06 26.92 -61.61
N ASN A 14 -40.11 26.11 -61.93
CA ASN A 14 -39.67 24.95 -61.21
C ASN A 14 -39.55 25.24 -59.70
N PHE A 15 -40.39 24.56 -58.93
CA PHE A 15 -40.21 24.41 -57.53
C PHE A 15 -39.19 23.25 -57.32
N THR A 16 -37.90 23.57 -57.30
CA THR A 16 -36.86 22.64 -56.86
C THR A 16 -36.96 22.56 -55.38
N SER A 17 -37.50 21.47 -54.88
CA SER A 17 -37.43 21.00 -53.51
C SER A 17 -35.94 20.80 -53.14
N GLN A 18 -35.36 21.74 -52.41
CA GLN A 18 -34.13 21.50 -51.70
C GLN A 18 -34.47 20.74 -50.41
N SER A 19 -34.33 19.43 -50.47
CA SER A 19 -34.29 18.59 -49.32
C SER A 19 -32.93 18.77 -48.66
N GLU A 20 -32.84 19.63 -47.66
CA GLU A 20 -31.72 19.72 -46.75
C GLU A 20 -31.58 18.41 -45.96
N PRO A 21 -30.39 17.81 -45.88
CA PRO A 21 -30.19 16.60 -45.12
C PRO A 21 -30.08 16.93 -43.64
N PHE A 22 -31.15 16.66 -42.88
CA PHE A 22 -31.24 16.74 -41.41
C PHE A 22 -30.42 15.64 -40.70
N SER A 23 -29.27 15.21 -41.21
CA SER A 23 -28.51 14.08 -40.65
C SER A 23 -27.14 14.42 -40.02
N ALA A 24 -26.72 15.69 -40.02
CA ALA A 24 -25.36 16.04 -39.55
C ALA A 24 -25.26 16.50 -38.09
N VAL A 25 -26.36 16.72 -37.36
CA VAL A 25 -26.33 17.29 -36.00
C VAL A 25 -26.37 16.23 -34.88
N ARG A 26 -26.68 14.97 -35.18
CA ARG A 26 -26.79 13.91 -34.14
C ARG A 26 -25.51 13.14 -33.85
N ALA A 27 -24.47 13.25 -34.65
CA ALA A 27 -23.23 12.49 -34.44
C ALA A 27 -22.21 13.15 -33.48
N ALA A 28 -22.32 14.47 -33.24
CA ALA A 28 -21.33 15.18 -32.40
C ALA A 28 -21.62 15.14 -30.91
N SER A 29 -22.84 14.79 -30.47
CA SER A 29 -23.20 14.75 -29.04
C SER A 29 -22.86 13.41 -28.36
N ALA A 30 -22.94 12.30 -29.06
CA ALA A 30 -22.69 10.97 -28.50
C ALA A 30 -21.22 10.77 -28.08
N THR A 31 -20.30 11.34 -28.86
CA THR A 31 -18.83 11.18 -28.55
C THR A 31 -18.36 11.99 -27.36
N ARG A 32 -19.04 13.06 -27.00
CA ARG A 32 -18.71 13.89 -25.83
C ARG A 32 -19.18 13.23 -24.54
N TRP A 33 -20.34 12.59 -24.56
CA TRP A 33 -20.90 11.89 -23.39
C TRP A 33 -20.14 10.60 -23.07
N THR A 34 -19.70 9.85 -24.07
CA THR A 34 -18.88 8.64 -23.84
C THR A 34 -17.50 8.97 -23.30
N ARG A 35 -16.90 10.10 -23.66
CA ARG A 35 -15.63 10.55 -23.09
C ARG A 35 -15.77 11.01 -21.64
N LEU A 36 -16.83 11.73 -21.29
CA LEU A 36 -17.11 12.13 -19.90
C LEU A 36 -17.39 10.93 -19.00
N ALA A 37 -18.16 9.94 -19.48
CA ALA A 37 -18.41 8.70 -18.74
C ALA A 37 -17.13 7.88 -18.51
N ALA A 38 -16.22 7.83 -19.49
CA ALA A 38 -14.94 7.15 -19.34
C ALA A 38 -14.03 7.81 -18.27
N TRP A 39 -14.01 9.14 -18.19
CA TRP A 39 -13.23 9.86 -17.17
C TRP A 39 -13.78 9.69 -15.76
N THR A 40 -15.11 9.63 -15.59
CA THR A 40 -15.72 9.40 -14.27
C THR A 40 -15.46 7.98 -13.76
N VAL A 41 -15.46 6.97 -14.62
CA VAL A 41 -15.15 5.59 -14.25
C VAL A 41 -13.68 5.43 -13.86
N LEU A 42 -12.74 6.03 -14.60
CA LEU A 42 -11.31 6.00 -14.25
C LEU A 42 -11.04 6.70 -12.91
N PHE A 43 -11.70 7.82 -12.63
CA PHE A 43 -11.51 8.56 -11.38
C PHE A 43 -12.08 7.79 -10.16
N SER A 44 -13.23 7.12 -10.32
CA SER A 44 -13.82 6.33 -9.22
C SER A 44 -13.00 5.08 -8.85
N LEU A 45 -12.37 4.40 -9.82
CA LEU A 45 -11.47 3.28 -9.53
C LEU A 45 -10.23 3.71 -8.72
N SER A 46 -9.69 4.89 -9.00
CA SER A 46 -8.50 5.39 -8.29
C SER A 46 -8.78 5.70 -6.81
N VAL A 47 -9.95 6.22 -6.49
CA VAL A 47 -10.34 6.53 -5.10
C VAL A 47 -10.52 5.27 -4.26
N VAL A 48 -11.09 4.21 -4.83
CA VAL A 48 -11.28 2.93 -4.13
C VAL A 48 -9.93 2.28 -3.78
N ALA A 49 -8.96 2.31 -4.68
CA ALA A 49 -7.63 1.74 -4.43
C ALA A 49 -6.88 2.47 -3.31
N LEU A 50 -6.99 3.80 -3.22
CA LEU A 50 -6.37 4.60 -2.15
C LEU A 50 -7.01 4.33 -0.78
N ALA A 51 -8.34 4.19 -0.72
CA ALA A 51 -9.04 3.87 0.53
C ALA A 51 -8.68 2.47 1.06
N GLN A 52 -8.50 1.49 0.18
CA GLN A 52 -8.14 0.14 0.56
C GLN A 52 -6.71 0.05 1.10
N SER A 53 -5.76 0.76 0.51
CA SER A 53 -4.38 0.80 1.00
C SER A 53 -4.26 1.48 2.36
N ALA A 54 -4.98 2.58 2.60
CA ALA A 54 -5.02 3.24 3.90
C ALA A 54 -5.51 2.30 5.01
N THR A 55 -6.60 1.56 4.77
CA THR A 55 -7.12 0.57 5.74
C THR A 55 -6.12 -0.57 5.98
N GLU A 56 -5.39 -1.02 4.96
CA GLU A 56 -4.37 -2.06 5.08
C GLU A 56 -3.24 -1.64 6.02
N TYR A 57 -2.70 -0.41 5.84
CA TYR A 57 -1.62 0.08 6.70
C TYR A 57 -2.07 0.41 8.12
N GLN A 58 -3.33 0.78 8.36
CA GLN A 58 -3.90 0.87 9.70
C GLN A 58 -3.88 -0.48 10.43
N VAL A 59 -4.24 -1.57 9.73
CA VAL A 59 -4.17 -2.92 10.28
C VAL A 59 -2.73 -3.35 10.52
N LYS A 60 -1.79 -3.07 9.60
CA LYS A 60 -0.35 -3.35 9.80
C LYS A 60 0.21 -2.59 10.99
N ALA A 61 -0.17 -1.32 11.19
CA ALA A 61 0.24 -0.52 12.37
C ALA A 61 -0.22 -1.17 13.69
N ALA A 62 -1.48 -1.64 13.74
CA ALA A 62 -1.99 -2.36 14.90
C ALA A 62 -1.23 -3.68 15.15
N PHE A 63 -0.81 -4.38 14.10
CA PHE A 63 0.05 -5.56 14.23
C PHE A 63 1.45 -5.21 14.77
N LEU A 64 2.09 -4.15 14.27
CA LEU A 64 3.39 -3.71 14.78
C LEU A 64 3.35 -3.42 16.28
N PHE A 65 2.29 -2.72 16.74
CA PHE A 65 2.07 -2.53 18.18
C PHE A 65 1.89 -3.86 18.93
N ASN A 66 1.17 -4.82 18.35
CA ASN A 66 1.00 -6.12 19.00
C ASN A 66 2.29 -6.94 19.00
N PHE A 67 3.11 -6.86 17.95
CA PHE A 67 4.40 -7.53 17.96
C PHE A 67 5.28 -7.04 19.10
N ALA A 68 5.25 -5.75 19.42
CA ALA A 68 5.94 -5.22 20.60
C ALA A 68 5.57 -5.94 21.90
N LYS A 69 4.35 -6.43 22.04
CA LYS A 69 3.86 -7.14 23.25
C LYS A 69 4.22 -8.63 23.28
N PHE A 70 4.45 -9.24 22.13
CA PHE A 70 4.60 -10.68 21.99
C PHE A 70 6.01 -11.13 21.62
N VAL A 71 6.94 -10.18 21.54
CA VAL A 71 8.36 -10.42 21.32
C VAL A 71 9.13 -10.00 22.57
N GLU A 72 10.10 -10.80 22.96
CA GLU A 72 11.03 -10.51 24.02
C GLU A 72 12.40 -10.21 23.43
N TRP A 73 12.93 -9.06 23.76
CA TRP A 73 14.29 -8.63 23.40
C TRP A 73 15.27 -8.96 24.51
N PRO A 74 16.54 -9.24 24.20
CA PRO A 74 17.58 -9.33 25.22
C PRO A 74 17.78 -7.97 25.90
N ALA A 75 18.27 -7.99 27.13
CA ALA A 75 18.41 -6.77 27.96
C ALA A 75 19.31 -5.70 27.33
N ASP A 76 20.31 -6.11 26.55
CA ASP A 76 21.25 -5.25 25.84
C ASP A 76 20.66 -4.62 24.55
N ALA A 77 19.45 -4.98 24.16
CA ALA A 77 18.72 -4.31 23.08
C ALA A 77 18.24 -2.91 23.48
N PHE A 78 18.29 -2.56 24.76
CA PHE A 78 17.91 -1.25 25.27
C PHE A 78 19.12 -0.52 25.86
N LEU A 79 19.21 0.79 25.60
CA LEU A 79 20.29 1.63 26.15
C LEU A 79 20.22 1.78 27.66
N SER A 80 19.03 1.69 28.26
CA SER A 80 18.76 1.70 29.70
C SER A 80 17.40 1.04 29.97
N ALA A 81 17.14 0.72 31.26
CA ALA A 81 15.86 0.14 31.66
C ALA A 81 14.65 1.03 31.34
N ASP A 82 14.83 2.34 31.32
CA ASP A 82 13.76 3.33 31.01
C ASP A 82 13.76 3.80 29.55
N ALA A 83 14.66 3.24 28.69
CA ALA A 83 14.74 3.61 27.31
C ALA A 83 13.41 3.27 26.58
N PRO A 84 12.95 4.10 25.64
CA PRO A 84 11.75 3.77 24.86
C PRO A 84 11.98 2.54 23.98
N LEU A 85 10.89 1.82 23.69
CA LEU A 85 10.85 0.81 22.64
C LEU A 85 10.64 1.53 21.32
N GLN A 86 11.66 1.53 20.47
CA GLN A 86 11.65 2.22 19.19
C GLN A 86 11.07 1.33 18.10
N ILE A 87 9.98 1.82 17.47
CA ILE A 87 9.42 1.24 16.26
C ILE A 87 9.86 2.12 15.10
N CYS A 88 10.68 1.58 14.22
CA CYS A 88 11.30 2.33 13.16
C CYS A 88 10.65 2.00 11.81
N VAL A 89 10.57 3.00 10.93
CA VAL A 89 10.14 2.84 9.53
C VAL A 89 11.30 3.30 8.64
N LEU A 90 11.84 2.39 7.84
CA LEU A 90 12.95 2.70 6.94
C LEU A 90 12.39 3.22 5.60
N GLY A 91 12.99 4.30 5.07
CA GLY A 91 12.59 4.87 3.79
C GLY A 91 11.26 5.61 3.85
N GLN A 92 10.41 5.41 2.84
CA GLN A 92 9.11 6.09 2.76
C GLN A 92 8.12 5.48 3.75
N ASP A 93 7.59 6.30 4.67
CA ASP A 93 6.58 5.87 5.63
C ASP A 93 5.20 5.72 4.97
N PRO A 94 4.63 4.50 4.93
CA PRO A 94 3.32 4.26 4.38
C PRO A 94 2.18 4.42 5.41
N PHE A 95 2.50 4.57 6.70
CA PHE A 95 1.51 4.61 7.79
C PHE A 95 0.99 6.03 8.05
N GLY A 96 1.85 7.03 7.88
CA GLY A 96 1.53 8.42 8.19
C GLY A 96 1.16 8.61 9.68
N ARG A 97 0.35 9.64 9.96
CA ARG A 97 -0.05 10.00 11.33
C ARG A 97 -0.93 8.96 12.03
N ASP A 98 -1.55 8.04 11.31
CA ASP A 98 -2.41 7.00 11.89
C ASP A 98 -1.60 6.07 12.80
N PHE A 99 -0.32 5.85 12.50
CA PHE A 99 0.53 5.03 13.34
C PHE A 99 0.87 5.70 14.67
N GLU A 100 1.13 7.00 14.66
CA GLU A 100 1.34 7.78 15.89
C GLU A 100 0.13 7.64 16.82
N GLN A 101 -1.10 7.75 16.31
CA GLN A 101 -2.33 7.58 17.08
C GLN A 101 -2.47 6.17 17.67
N VAL A 102 -2.00 5.14 16.96
CA VAL A 102 -2.04 3.75 17.44
C VAL A 102 -1.17 3.56 18.67
N ILE A 103 -0.01 4.25 18.78
CA ILE A 103 0.96 4.05 19.87
C ILE A 103 0.96 5.16 20.91
N GLU A 104 0.25 6.28 20.67
CA GLU A 104 0.16 7.41 21.59
C GLU A 104 -0.20 6.95 23.01
N ASP A 105 0.54 7.44 24.00
CA ASP A 105 0.39 7.13 25.42
C ASP A 105 0.43 5.63 25.80
N LYS A 106 0.90 4.77 24.89
CA LYS A 106 1.00 3.34 25.17
C LYS A 106 2.39 2.96 25.67
N THR A 107 2.39 1.97 26.55
CA THR A 107 3.61 1.33 27.07
C THR A 107 3.56 -0.17 26.83
N VAL A 108 4.72 -0.78 26.64
CA VAL A 108 4.90 -2.22 26.56
C VAL A 108 6.05 -2.61 27.48
N ASN A 109 5.79 -3.49 28.43
CA ASN A 109 6.77 -3.97 29.42
C ASN A 109 7.49 -2.82 30.17
N GLY A 110 6.80 -1.70 30.40
CA GLY A 110 7.35 -0.52 31.07
C GLY A 110 8.02 0.51 30.14
N HIS A 111 8.29 0.16 28.88
CA HIS A 111 8.88 1.06 27.89
C HIS A 111 7.77 1.86 27.15
N ARG A 112 7.94 3.17 27.05
CA ARG A 112 7.12 3.99 26.14
C ARG A 112 7.44 3.64 24.69
N LEU A 113 6.47 3.77 23.80
CA LEU A 113 6.67 3.53 22.38
C LEU A 113 7.04 4.83 21.67
N GLU A 114 8.00 4.76 20.76
CA GLU A 114 8.41 5.88 19.91
C GLU A 114 8.53 5.42 18.46
N ILE A 115 8.08 6.27 17.52
CA ILE A 115 8.28 6.05 16.08
C ILE A 115 9.53 6.82 15.66
N ILE A 116 10.44 6.13 14.97
CA ILE A 116 11.70 6.68 14.46
C ILE A 116 11.81 6.41 12.96
N HIS A 117 12.34 7.36 12.23
CA HIS A 117 12.65 7.24 10.80
C HIS A 117 14.17 7.25 10.59
N PRO A 118 14.84 6.09 10.62
CA PRO A 118 16.29 6.01 10.47
C PRO A 118 16.69 6.35 9.02
N LEU A 119 17.82 7.07 8.88
CA LEU A 119 18.37 7.42 7.57
C LEU A 119 19.04 6.23 6.86
N GLY A 120 19.22 5.12 7.55
CA GLY A 120 19.85 3.92 7.01
C GLY A 120 20.15 2.86 8.05
N VAL A 121 20.74 1.76 7.60
CA VAL A 121 21.05 0.57 8.43
C VAL A 121 21.81 0.87 9.74
N PRO A 122 22.82 1.75 9.75
CA PRO A 122 23.54 2.02 11.00
C PRO A 122 22.62 2.52 12.13
N GLN A 123 21.69 3.42 11.83
CA GLN A 123 20.73 3.94 12.81
C GLN A 123 19.64 2.90 13.12
N ALA A 124 19.22 2.11 12.12
CA ALA A 124 18.21 1.10 12.28
C ALA A 124 18.59 -0.04 13.25
N LYS A 125 19.88 -0.23 13.54
CA LYS A 125 20.35 -1.21 14.52
C LYS A 125 19.96 -0.89 15.97
N ALA A 126 19.61 0.35 16.26
CA ALA A 126 19.14 0.78 17.57
C ALA A 126 17.64 0.54 17.78
N CYS A 127 16.91 0.20 16.74
CA CYS A 127 15.48 -0.03 16.80
C CYS A 127 15.15 -1.41 17.37
N GLN A 128 14.09 -1.53 18.14
CA GLN A 128 13.57 -2.83 18.57
C GLN A 128 12.73 -3.46 17.46
N ILE A 129 11.93 -2.67 16.76
CA ILE A 129 11.16 -3.10 15.58
C ILE A 129 11.55 -2.22 14.39
N LEU A 130 11.85 -2.82 13.25
CA LEU A 130 12.13 -2.12 12.01
C LEU A 130 11.16 -2.60 10.91
N PHE A 131 10.27 -1.72 10.49
CA PHE A 131 9.48 -1.95 9.31
C PHE A 131 10.24 -1.51 8.05
N ILE A 132 10.31 -2.41 7.08
CA ILE A 132 10.99 -2.20 5.80
C ILE A 132 9.94 -2.33 4.69
N PRO A 133 9.45 -1.20 4.14
CA PRO A 133 8.38 -1.21 3.15
C PRO A 133 8.85 -1.72 1.79
N THR A 134 7.89 -2.11 0.95
CA THR A 134 8.13 -2.57 -0.43
C THR A 134 8.89 -1.54 -1.28
N SER A 135 8.85 -0.24 -0.96
CA SER A 135 9.67 0.79 -1.63
C SER A 135 11.17 0.49 -1.56
N GLU A 136 11.63 -0.22 -0.51
CA GLU A 136 13.02 -0.61 -0.30
C GLU A 136 13.40 -1.96 -0.93
N LYS A 137 12.53 -2.55 -1.75
CA LYS A 137 12.70 -3.88 -2.35
C LYS A 137 14.05 -4.05 -3.07
N SER A 138 14.52 -3.03 -3.75
CA SER A 138 15.79 -3.07 -4.49
C SER A 138 17.01 -3.26 -3.59
N GLN A 139 16.96 -2.76 -2.36
CA GLN A 139 18.05 -2.81 -1.37
C GLN A 139 17.79 -3.83 -0.25
N MET A 140 16.68 -4.54 -0.28
CA MET A 140 16.19 -5.42 0.78
C MET A 140 17.26 -6.40 1.30
N ARG A 141 17.95 -7.10 0.41
CA ARG A 141 19.02 -8.04 0.79
C ARG A 141 20.17 -7.37 1.50
N GLN A 142 20.59 -6.19 1.03
CA GLN A 142 21.68 -5.42 1.64
C GLN A 142 21.28 -4.92 3.01
N ILE A 143 20.05 -4.44 3.17
CA ILE A 143 19.50 -4.00 4.47
C ILE A 143 19.50 -5.16 5.46
N LEU A 144 18.90 -6.31 5.10
CA LEU A 144 18.84 -7.48 5.96
C LEU A 144 20.24 -8.02 6.32
N GLN A 145 21.18 -8.01 5.38
CA GLN A 145 22.58 -8.39 5.66
C GLN A 145 23.25 -7.44 6.66
N GLY A 146 23.01 -6.14 6.52
CA GLY A 146 23.57 -5.14 7.41
C GLY A 146 23.02 -5.21 8.84
N LEU A 147 21.82 -5.79 9.03
CA LEU A 147 21.16 -5.96 10.33
C LEU A 147 21.52 -7.29 11.01
N ARG A 148 22.26 -8.18 10.36
CA ARG A 148 22.61 -9.49 10.96
C ARG A 148 23.34 -9.31 12.30
N GLY A 149 22.93 -10.12 13.28
CA GLY A 149 23.50 -10.10 14.62
C GLY A 149 23.07 -8.92 15.50
N SER A 150 22.12 -8.07 15.00
CA SER A 150 21.47 -7.06 15.83
C SER A 150 20.12 -7.58 16.34
N SER A 151 19.73 -7.17 17.55
CA SER A 151 18.48 -7.59 18.19
C SER A 151 17.27 -6.80 17.68
N VAL A 152 17.10 -6.75 16.34
CA VAL A 152 16.06 -6.01 15.66
C VAL A 152 15.00 -6.97 15.10
N LEU A 153 13.74 -6.77 15.49
CA LEU A 153 12.60 -7.42 14.84
C LEU A 153 12.37 -6.79 13.48
N THR A 154 12.85 -7.43 12.40
CA THR A 154 12.60 -6.94 11.04
C THR A 154 11.21 -7.38 10.56
N VAL A 155 10.41 -6.41 10.10
CA VAL A 155 9.07 -6.61 9.58
C VAL A 155 8.99 -6.01 8.17
N GLY A 156 8.47 -6.72 7.21
CA GLY A 156 8.31 -6.23 5.84
C GLY A 156 6.96 -6.59 5.25
N ASP A 157 6.68 -6.06 4.06
CA ASP A 157 5.50 -6.37 3.27
C ASP A 157 5.84 -6.66 1.80
N THR A 158 7.07 -7.08 1.56
CA THR A 158 7.55 -7.50 0.25
C THR A 158 7.44 -9.01 0.10
N ASP A 159 6.94 -9.47 -1.03
CA ASP A 159 6.87 -10.91 -1.32
C ASP A 159 8.21 -11.61 -1.11
N GLY A 160 8.17 -12.67 -0.30
CA GLY A 160 9.36 -13.45 0.01
C GLY A 160 10.30 -12.82 1.04
N PHE A 161 9.91 -11.75 1.73
CA PHE A 161 10.73 -11.08 2.74
C PHE A 161 11.23 -12.05 3.83
N ALA A 162 10.37 -12.92 4.36
CA ALA A 162 10.76 -13.94 5.34
C ALA A 162 11.78 -14.93 4.77
N LYS A 163 11.66 -15.32 3.49
CA LYS A 163 12.61 -16.21 2.81
C LYS A 163 13.95 -15.54 2.54
N MET A 164 13.99 -14.21 2.44
CA MET A 164 15.23 -13.44 2.31
C MET A 164 15.98 -13.23 3.64
N GLY A 165 15.40 -13.67 4.77
CA GLY A 165 15.98 -13.56 6.10
C GLY A 165 15.34 -12.47 6.98
N GLY A 166 14.23 -11.89 6.59
CA GLY A 166 13.40 -11.08 7.47
C GLY A 166 12.64 -11.93 8.48
N VAL A 167 12.32 -11.37 9.66
CA VAL A 167 11.65 -12.13 10.72
C VAL A 167 10.16 -12.26 10.48
N ILE A 168 9.45 -11.17 10.21
CA ILE A 168 8.01 -11.17 9.97
C ILE A 168 7.71 -10.56 8.61
N ASN A 169 6.90 -11.22 7.81
CA ASN A 169 6.42 -10.72 6.52
C ASN A 169 4.90 -10.57 6.51
N PHE A 170 4.41 -9.36 6.27
CA PHE A 170 3.00 -9.18 5.99
C PHE A 170 2.63 -9.70 4.62
N VAL A 171 1.51 -10.39 4.54
CA VAL A 171 0.94 -10.92 3.30
C VAL A 171 -0.56 -10.60 3.25
N LEU A 172 -1.07 -10.39 2.05
CA LEU A 172 -2.52 -10.33 1.83
C LEU A 172 -3.04 -11.73 1.51
N ASP A 173 -4.04 -12.17 2.26
CA ASP A 173 -4.69 -13.46 2.12
C ASP A 173 -6.20 -13.24 2.10
N ASP A 174 -6.83 -13.48 0.97
CA ASP A 174 -8.25 -13.18 0.73
C ASP A 174 -8.65 -11.74 1.14
N GLY A 175 -7.80 -10.76 0.78
CA GLY A 175 -8.00 -9.35 1.09
C GLY A 175 -7.80 -8.99 2.57
N ARG A 176 -7.28 -9.89 3.39
CA ARG A 176 -6.97 -9.67 4.81
C ARG A 176 -5.48 -9.65 5.05
N VAL A 177 -5.03 -8.75 5.90
CA VAL A 177 -3.63 -8.71 6.35
C VAL A 177 -3.38 -9.93 7.24
N ARG A 178 -2.44 -10.76 6.83
CA ARG A 178 -1.86 -11.88 7.57
C ARG A 178 -0.36 -11.68 7.67
N PHE A 179 0.34 -12.58 8.34
CA PHE A 179 1.79 -12.53 8.39
C PHE A 179 2.42 -13.93 8.45
N GLU A 180 3.63 -13.99 7.93
CA GLU A 180 4.53 -15.14 7.97
C GLU A 180 5.64 -14.86 8.97
N ILE A 181 6.17 -15.88 9.60
CA ILE A 181 7.28 -15.77 10.56
C ILE A 181 8.42 -16.68 10.10
N ASN A 182 9.65 -16.16 10.17
CA ASN A 182 10.87 -16.91 10.04
C ASN A 182 11.53 -17.06 11.42
N LEU A 183 11.34 -18.23 12.04
CA LEU A 183 11.89 -18.52 13.39
C LEU A 183 13.42 -18.48 13.42
N LYS A 184 14.07 -19.01 12.38
CA LYS A 184 15.53 -18.97 12.29
C LYS A 184 16.05 -17.54 12.26
N ALA A 185 15.41 -16.65 11.51
CA ALA A 185 15.78 -15.23 11.51
C ALA A 185 15.56 -14.58 12.88
N ALA A 186 14.47 -14.94 13.59
CA ALA A 186 14.23 -14.46 14.96
C ALA A 186 15.33 -14.91 15.93
N GLU A 187 15.70 -16.18 15.89
CA GLU A 187 16.79 -16.74 16.71
C GLU A 187 18.14 -16.07 16.42
N GLN A 188 18.46 -15.86 15.13
CA GLN A 188 19.66 -15.15 14.69
C GLN A 188 19.70 -13.68 15.15
N SER A 189 18.52 -13.09 15.38
CA SER A 189 18.37 -11.74 15.96
C SER A 189 18.21 -11.77 17.49
N HIS A 190 18.47 -12.89 18.16
CA HIS A 190 18.35 -13.06 19.61
C HIS A 190 16.97 -12.75 20.17
N LEU A 191 15.91 -12.89 19.35
CA LEU A 191 14.52 -12.59 19.72
C LEU A 191 13.80 -13.85 20.16
N LYS A 192 12.98 -13.76 21.21
CA LYS A 192 12.04 -14.81 21.60
C LYS A 192 10.62 -14.42 21.23
N LEU A 193 10.01 -15.24 20.41
CA LEU A 193 8.62 -15.03 19.97
C LEU A 193 7.67 -15.84 20.87
N SER A 194 6.61 -15.22 21.36
CA SER A 194 5.63 -15.94 22.20
C SER A 194 4.88 -16.99 21.38
N ALA A 195 4.50 -18.10 22.02
CA ALA A 195 3.69 -19.15 21.38
C ALA A 195 2.37 -18.58 20.83
N ARG A 196 1.80 -17.58 21.50
CA ARG A 196 0.58 -16.90 21.03
C ARG A 196 0.76 -16.21 19.70
N LEU A 197 1.93 -15.57 19.46
CA LEU A 197 2.24 -14.94 18.17
C LEU A 197 2.35 -15.99 17.07
N LEU A 198 3.02 -17.12 17.36
CA LEU A 198 3.20 -18.22 16.40
C LEU A 198 1.87 -18.87 16.01
N THR A 199 0.91 -18.98 16.94
CA THR A 199 -0.40 -19.61 16.68
C THR A 199 -1.25 -18.81 15.69
N VAL A 200 -1.08 -17.49 15.61
CA VAL A 200 -1.87 -16.64 14.71
C VAL A 200 -1.17 -16.32 13.38
N ALA A 201 0.08 -16.76 13.22
CA ALA A 201 0.80 -16.65 11.97
C ALA A 201 0.17 -17.55 10.89
N LYS A 202 0.16 -17.06 9.63
CA LYS A 202 -0.29 -17.87 8.48
C LYS A 202 0.70 -18.99 8.17
N LEU A 203 2.00 -18.71 8.27
CA LEU A 203 3.08 -19.63 8.00
C LEU A 203 4.24 -19.37 8.94
N VAL A 204 4.83 -20.44 9.47
CA VAL A 204 6.04 -20.37 10.27
C VAL A 204 7.14 -21.17 9.55
N LEU A 205 8.22 -20.48 9.18
CA LEU A 205 9.40 -21.08 8.55
C LEU A 205 10.38 -21.46 9.65
N SER A 206 10.58 -22.75 9.88
CA SER A 206 11.45 -23.26 10.95
C SER A 206 12.68 -24.02 10.42
N GLU A 207 12.75 -24.34 9.13
CA GLU A 207 13.79 -25.20 8.58
C GLU A 207 14.85 -24.45 7.79
N ASP A 208 16.08 -24.98 7.88
CA ASP A 208 17.08 -24.85 6.85
C ASP A 208 16.57 -25.50 5.59
N SER A 209 16.15 -24.71 4.60
CA SER A 209 16.12 -25.17 3.24
C SER A 209 17.57 -25.30 2.76
N GLY A 210 18.34 -26.07 3.49
CA GLY A 210 19.62 -26.61 3.08
C GLY A 210 19.34 -27.64 2.00
N GLY A 211 19.26 -27.13 0.78
CA GLY A 211 19.23 -28.01 -0.38
C GLY A 211 20.44 -28.88 -0.40
N ASN A 212 20.17 -30.06 -0.72
CA ASN A 212 21.13 -31.03 -1.23
C ASN A 212 21.52 -30.61 -2.66
#